data_9b02d41effb0f1bdf4460fbe78e04655
#
_entry.id   9b02d41effb0f1bdf4460fbe78e04655
#
_cell.length_a   1.000
_cell.length_b   1.000
_cell.length_c   1.000
_cell.angle_alpha   90.00
_cell.angle_beta   90.00
_cell.angle_gamma   90.00
#
_symmetry.space_group_name_H-M   'P 1'
#
loop_
_entity.id
_entity.type
_entity.pdbx_description
1 polymer ?
#
loop_
_entity_poly.entity_id
_entity_poly.type
_entity_poly.pdbx_seq_one_letter_code
_entity_poly.pdbx_strand_id
1 'polypeptide(L)'
;MTEKEQARAAWVLQALRQSCQLLKEYERPVYLVGGSMRNLLLQRPCVDWDIATSGNIPDLARRLADHLGGFYAHMHEKASRVIVKHEQQELTLDISPLQGPDIWEDLAKRDFTINALAAPFTRVIALIEQSTSPEALRASLSEAAIDPHQGLQDIATHTLRATTEAVFKQDPLRLLRAMRFARQYQLTIEPETARYIARDASLLPQVARERIHEELYALLRPEGSYEHLLFLDTHHLLTVLIPELEPARGMTQPDLHHWDVFGHSLAAVGMLEKLGTLLQRPPEEVRRSALNVGEHDDLLELQQLLQEAEQQGIFSFARLLSPPLKVAALLHDIGKPITRVVDEAGNITFYHHPQAGVPLAQQITQRLGISTQDKRLIQQVVAHHMRPGQLSSTTVTPRAIRRYFVDMGPNGIYVALVSLADHLAMRGPEPLTIHWQRHLATVRTLLTRYIREREQILPPRLIQSEELIRHFQLQPGPLIGQLLEAIAEAQAEGEVHSKEEVLWFAEEKLQHIRAQQEK
;
A
#
# COMPACT_ATOMS: atom_id res chain seq x y z
N MET A 1 2.22 30.07 -3.91
CA MET A 1 1.88 29.67 -2.51
C MET A 1 0.51 30.22 -2.14
N THR A 2 -0.37 29.38 -1.62
CA THR A 2 -1.66 29.80 -1.07
C THR A 2 -1.48 30.53 0.28
N GLU A 3 -2.47 31.32 0.72
CA GLU A 3 -2.43 31.98 2.04
C GLU A 3 -2.19 30.98 3.19
N LYS A 4 -2.77 29.76 3.09
CA LYS A 4 -2.53 28.69 4.07
C LYS A 4 -1.09 28.19 4.08
N GLU A 5 -0.45 28.09 2.93
CA GLU A 5 0.96 27.69 2.83
C GLU A 5 1.89 28.76 3.38
N GLN A 6 1.57 30.05 3.15
CA GLN A 6 2.32 31.17 3.73
C GLN A 6 2.21 31.23 5.25
N ALA A 7 0.99 31.07 5.78
CA ALA A 7 0.75 31.03 7.22
C ALA A 7 1.50 29.85 7.89
N ARG A 8 1.49 28.67 7.23
CA ARG A 8 2.27 27.51 7.69
C ARG A 8 3.77 27.79 7.73
N ALA A 9 4.32 28.34 6.66
CA ALA A 9 5.75 28.66 6.59
C ALA A 9 6.16 29.65 7.69
N ALA A 10 5.35 30.68 7.94
CA ALA A 10 5.60 31.67 8.98
C ALA A 10 5.59 31.04 10.37
N TRP A 11 4.62 30.19 10.68
CA TRP A 11 4.53 29.47 11.95
C TRP A 11 5.70 28.52 12.18
N VAL A 12 6.07 27.72 11.17
CA VAL A 12 7.23 26.81 11.23
C VAL A 12 8.50 27.61 11.53
N LEU A 13 8.71 28.71 10.81
CA LEU A 13 9.88 29.57 11.00
C LEU A 13 9.91 30.18 12.41
N GLN A 14 8.76 30.59 12.95
CA GLN A 14 8.66 31.07 14.32
C GLN A 14 9.07 30.00 15.35
N ALA A 15 8.57 28.76 15.21
CA ALA A 15 8.93 27.65 16.09
C ALA A 15 10.43 27.31 16.00
N LEU A 16 11.01 27.34 14.80
CA LEU A 16 12.45 27.14 14.61
C LEU A 16 13.30 28.26 15.23
N ARG A 17 12.85 29.52 15.19
CA ARG A 17 13.48 30.64 15.89
C ARG A 17 13.48 30.45 17.41
N GLN A 18 12.35 30.03 17.96
CA GLN A 18 12.24 29.72 19.38
C GLN A 18 13.19 28.57 19.76
N SER A 19 13.25 27.52 18.92
CA SER A 19 14.23 26.44 19.10
C SER A 19 15.67 26.96 19.12
N CYS A 20 16.04 27.90 18.23
CA CYS A 20 17.36 28.51 18.20
C CYS A 20 17.71 29.26 19.49
N GLN A 21 16.75 29.90 20.16
CA GLN A 21 17.00 30.60 21.43
C GLN A 21 17.47 29.62 22.49
N LEU A 22 16.76 28.51 22.69
CA LEU A 22 17.13 27.48 23.63
C LEU A 22 18.44 26.77 23.25
N LEU A 23 18.63 26.47 21.94
CA LEU A 23 19.82 25.77 21.46
C LEU A 23 21.10 26.62 21.51
N LYS A 24 21.01 27.95 21.55
CA LYS A 24 22.17 28.85 21.80
C LYS A 24 22.72 28.71 23.21
N GLU A 25 21.87 28.37 24.17
CA GLU A 25 22.24 28.12 25.58
C GLU A 25 22.80 26.71 25.80
N TYR A 26 22.66 25.85 24.78
CA TYR A 26 23.18 24.48 24.84
C TYR A 26 24.66 24.48 24.48
N GLU A 27 25.49 24.11 25.42
CA GLU A 27 26.97 24.22 25.33
C GLU A 27 27.63 23.30 24.30
N ARG A 28 26.83 22.53 23.54
CA ARG A 28 27.31 21.57 22.55
C ARG A 28 26.88 21.95 21.14
N PRO A 29 27.68 21.61 20.12
CA PRO A 29 27.31 21.87 18.73
C PRO A 29 26.01 21.15 18.35
N VAL A 30 25.10 21.85 17.66
CA VAL A 30 23.83 21.33 17.16
C VAL A 30 23.79 21.51 15.64
N TYR A 31 23.56 20.43 14.93
CA TYR A 31 23.57 20.41 13.48
C TYR A 31 22.20 20.02 12.93
N LEU A 32 21.75 20.70 11.88
CA LEU A 32 20.74 20.16 10.98
C LEU A 32 21.42 19.17 10.04
N VAL A 33 20.81 17.98 9.85
CA VAL A 33 21.46 16.87 9.15
C VAL A 33 20.51 16.14 8.21
N GLY A 34 21.03 15.27 7.39
CA GLY A 34 20.29 14.19 6.72
C GLY A 34 19.20 14.67 5.77
N GLY A 35 18.01 14.11 5.98
CA GLY A 35 16.84 14.38 5.16
C GLY A 35 16.44 15.84 5.09
N SER A 36 16.60 16.56 6.18
CA SER A 36 16.30 17.99 6.28
C SER A 36 17.23 18.82 5.40
N MET A 37 18.53 18.59 5.50
CA MET A 37 19.52 19.29 4.66
C MET A 37 19.28 19.00 3.18
N ARG A 38 19.10 17.73 2.81
CA ARG A 38 18.79 17.33 1.44
C ARG A 38 17.53 18.02 0.92
N ASN A 39 16.44 18.02 1.68
CA ASN A 39 15.17 18.59 1.24
C ASN A 39 15.27 20.11 1.02
N LEU A 40 15.94 20.85 1.92
CA LEU A 40 16.20 22.27 1.74
C LEU A 40 17.02 22.54 0.46
N LEU A 41 18.08 21.76 0.22
CA LEU A 41 18.94 21.89 -0.98
C LEU A 41 18.20 21.52 -2.28
N LEU A 42 17.26 20.57 -2.22
CA LEU A 42 16.38 20.20 -3.33
C LEU A 42 15.14 21.11 -3.46
N GLN A 43 15.04 22.16 -2.64
CA GLN A 43 13.89 23.07 -2.61
C GLN A 43 12.54 22.34 -2.40
N ARG A 44 12.58 21.26 -1.61
CA ARG A 44 11.40 20.47 -1.24
C ARG A 44 10.92 20.83 0.16
N PRO A 45 9.61 20.66 0.45
CA PRO A 45 9.10 20.88 1.79
C PRO A 45 9.86 20.05 2.82
N CYS A 46 10.28 20.69 3.92
CA CYS A 46 10.85 20.04 5.08
C CYS A 46 9.74 19.95 6.14
N VAL A 47 9.26 18.76 6.40
CA VAL A 47 8.20 18.48 7.39
C VAL A 47 8.84 18.05 8.70
N ASP A 48 9.81 17.15 8.61
CA ASP A 48 10.59 16.64 9.73
C ASP A 48 11.98 17.30 9.72
N TRP A 49 12.42 17.77 10.88
CA TRP A 49 13.69 18.45 11.04
C TRP A 49 14.66 17.57 11.80
N ASP A 50 15.60 16.95 11.09
CA ASP A 50 16.60 16.05 11.63
C ASP A 50 17.74 16.83 12.30
N ILE A 51 17.88 16.71 13.59
CA ILE A 51 18.89 17.40 14.41
C ILE A 51 19.86 16.36 14.98
N ALA A 52 21.16 16.61 14.85
CA ALA A 52 22.20 15.81 15.49
C ALA A 52 23.01 16.66 16.47
N THR A 53 23.25 16.14 17.67
CA THR A 53 24.06 16.78 18.71
C THR A 53 24.62 15.74 19.67
N SER A 54 25.44 16.17 20.62
CA SER A 54 25.96 15.32 21.70
C SER A 54 25.31 15.66 23.06
N GLY A 55 25.42 14.78 24.04
CA GLY A 55 24.91 15.00 25.41
C GLY A 55 23.62 14.25 25.73
N ASN A 56 22.82 14.80 26.65
CA ASN A 56 21.56 14.15 27.08
C ASN A 56 20.41 14.54 26.15
N ILE A 57 20.21 13.74 25.10
CA ILE A 57 19.19 13.98 24.07
C ILE A 57 17.77 14.00 24.65
N PRO A 58 17.34 13.05 25.52
CA PRO A 58 16.01 13.10 26.13
C PRO A 58 15.74 14.37 26.95
N ASP A 59 16.73 14.88 27.67
CA ASP A 59 16.60 16.12 28.43
C ASP A 59 16.45 17.33 27.50
N LEU A 60 17.32 17.44 26.50
CA LEU A 60 17.23 18.50 25.50
C LEU A 60 15.87 18.50 24.78
N ALA A 61 15.38 17.33 24.38
CA ALA A 61 14.10 17.20 23.70
C ALA A 61 12.91 17.57 24.60
N ARG A 62 12.92 17.23 25.89
CA ARG A 62 11.88 17.67 26.83
C ARG A 62 11.89 19.21 27.00
N ARG A 63 13.07 19.78 27.24
CA ARG A 63 13.21 21.25 27.32
C ARG A 63 12.73 21.97 26.06
N LEU A 64 13.00 21.42 24.85
CA LEU A 64 12.48 21.95 23.60
C LEU A 64 10.95 21.79 23.50
N ALA A 65 10.40 20.64 23.89
CA ALA A 65 8.96 20.43 23.89
C ALA A 65 8.25 21.44 24.82
N ASP A 66 8.76 21.61 26.06
CA ASP A 66 8.22 22.57 27.04
C ASP A 66 8.31 24.02 26.52
N HIS A 67 9.46 24.39 25.92
CA HIS A 67 9.68 25.74 25.40
C HIS A 67 8.76 26.07 24.20
N LEU A 68 8.46 25.07 23.36
CA LEU A 68 7.63 25.23 22.16
C LEU A 68 6.13 24.93 22.42
N GLY A 69 5.75 24.55 23.63
CA GLY A 69 4.39 24.10 23.94
C GLY A 69 4.00 22.81 23.18
N GLY A 70 4.97 21.94 22.92
CA GLY A 70 4.81 20.71 22.16
C GLY A 70 4.82 19.44 23.01
N PHE A 71 4.89 18.30 22.36
CA PHE A 71 4.92 16.98 22.97
C PHE A 71 6.28 16.32 22.77
N TYR A 72 6.81 15.71 23.83
CA TYR A 72 7.98 14.85 23.78
C TYR A 72 7.58 13.41 23.51
N ALA A 73 8.26 12.74 22.58
CA ALA A 73 8.14 11.31 22.34
C ALA A 73 9.53 10.65 22.32
N HIS A 74 9.67 9.56 23.05
CA HIS A 74 10.85 8.71 22.98
C HIS A 74 10.74 7.80 21.76
N MET A 75 11.77 7.77 20.89
CA MET A 75 11.68 6.96 19.65
C MET A 75 12.41 5.62 19.77
N HIS A 76 13.70 5.63 20.04
CA HIS A 76 14.56 4.46 20.21
C HIS A 76 15.62 4.79 21.26
N GLU A 77 16.43 3.80 21.67
CA GLU A 77 17.38 3.88 22.78
C GLU A 77 18.17 5.21 22.90
N LYS A 78 18.28 5.97 21.82
CA LYS A 78 19.08 7.21 21.80
C LYS A 78 18.41 8.40 21.11
N ALA A 79 17.30 8.25 20.38
CA ALA A 79 16.65 9.33 19.64
C ALA A 79 15.35 9.81 20.31
N SER A 80 15.07 11.10 20.19
CA SER A 80 13.89 11.74 20.76
C SER A 80 13.20 12.60 19.73
N ARG A 81 11.89 12.67 19.78
CA ARG A 81 11.05 13.48 18.90
C ARG A 81 10.31 14.54 19.67
N VAL A 82 10.29 15.75 19.16
CA VAL A 82 9.43 16.85 19.64
C VAL A 82 8.40 17.13 18.56
N ILE A 83 7.13 17.11 18.94
CA ILE A 83 5.99 17.34 18.07
C ILE A 83 5.30 18.62 18.53
N VAL A 84 5.26 19.64 17.66
CA VAL A 84 4.56 20.90 17.93
C VAL A 84 3.35 20.96 16.99
N LYS A 85 2.16 21.20 17.54
CA LYS A 85 0.91 21.29 16.78
C LYS A 85 0.34 22.70 16.85
N HIS A 86 -0.14 23.17 15.71
CA HIS A 86 -0.85 24.43 15.59
C HIS A 86 -1.99 24.27 14.58
N GLU A 87 -3.23 24.37 15.05
CA GLU A 87 -4.42 24.05 14.27
C GLU A 87 -4.36 22.63 13.67
N GLN A 88 -4.35 22.52 12.33
CA GLN A 88 -4.20 21.26 11.59
C GLN A 88 -2.76 21.00 11.09
N GLN A 89 -1.79 21.76 11.60
CA GLN A 89 -0.40 21.68 11.18
C GLN A 89 0.46 21.05 12.27
N GLU A 90 1.50 20.35 11.83
CA GLU A 90 2.44 19.67 12.72
C GLU A 90 3.88 19.98 12.26
N LEU A 91 4.75 20.28 13.22
CA LEU A 91 6.19 20.38 13.07
C LEU A 91 6.84 19.30 13.92
N THR A 92 7.73 18.54 13.33
CA THR A 92 8.47 17.47 13.99
C THR A 92 9.95 17.84 14.04
N LEU A 93 10.56 17.77 15.23
CA LEU A 93 12.02 17.87 15.43
C LEU A 93 12.52 16.50 15.92
N ASP A 94 13.31 15.82 15.09
CA ASP A 94 13.93 14.53 15.40
C ASP A 94 15.36 14.78 15.88
N ILE A 95 15.60 14.53 17.16
CA ILE A 95 16.88 14.79 17.80
C ILE A 95 17.58 13.47 18.06
N SER A 96 18.76 13.31 17.48
CA SER A 96 19.60 12.12 17.61
C SER A 96 20.99 12.46 18.14
N PRO A 97 21.64 11.52 18.87
CA PRO A 97 23.04 11.68 19.21
C PRO A 97 23.92 11.56 17.96
N LEU A 98 25.04 12.29 17.93
CA LEU A 98 26.09 12.05 16.96
C LEU A 98 26.57 10.60 17.01
N GLN A 99 26.72 9.97 15.87
CA GLN A 99 27.20 8.59 15.75
C GLN A 99 28.73 8.46 15.82
N GLY A 100 29.38 9.34 16.57
CA GLY A 100 30.83 9.43 16.74
C GLY A 100 31.20 10.61 17.61
N PRO A 101 32.48 10.90 17.79
CA PRO A 101 32.95 12.01 18.60
C PRO A 101 32.59 13.37 18.00
N ASP A 102 32.43 13.46 16.68
CA ASP A 102 32.13 14.67 15.95
C ASP A 102 31.18 14.46 14.77
N ILE A 103 30.85 15.56 14.07
CA ILE A 103 29.94 15.52 12.93
C ILE A 103 30.53 14.79 11.72
N TRP A 104 31.84 14.79 11.54
CA TRP A 104 32.49 14.15 10.40
C TRP A 104 32.33 12.63 10.46
N GLU A 105 32.52 12.03 11.65
CA GLU A 105 32.26 10.61 11.86
C GLU A 105 30.79 10.23 11.77
N ASP A 106 29.88 11.12 12.20
CA ASP A 106 28.43 10.90 12.03
C ASP A 106 28.07 10.81 10.55
N LEU A 107 28.54 11.77 9.74
CA LEU A 107 28.28 11.81 8.31
C LEU A 107 28.86 10.59 7.57
N ALA A 108 30.01 10.08 7.98
CA ALA A 108 30.64 8.88 7.41
C ALA A 108 29.83 7.59 7.65
N LYS A 109 28.96 7.53 8.66
CA LYS A 109 28.10 6.38 8.99
C LYS A 109 26.72 6.43 8.33
N ARG A 110 26.39 7.52 7.62
CA ARG A 110 25.13 7.66 6.92
C ARG A 110 25.06 6.80 5.66
N ASP A 111 23.86 6.60 5.14
CA ASP A 111 23.60 5.69 4.03
C ASP A 111 24.12 6.22 2.67
N PHE A 112 23.71 7.44 2.30
CA PHE A 112 24.01 8.02 0.98
C PHE A 112 24.61 9.41 1.13
N THR A 113 25.42 9.81 0.16
CA THR A 113 26.11 11.11 0.13
C THR A 113 25.13 12.27 0.26
N ILE A 114 23.98 12.20 -0.41
CA ILE A 114 22.91 13.21 -0.34
C ILE A 114 22.27 13.35 1.05
N ASN A 115 22.44 12.35 1.92
CA ASN A 115 21.99 12.36 3.31
C ASN A 115 23.15 12.58 4.29
N ALA A 116 24.40 12.57 3.80
CA ALA A 116 25.61 12.79 4.57
C ALA A 116 26.05 14.27 4.54
N LEU A 117 25.08 15.15 4.72
CA LEU A 117 25.21 16.60 4.75
C LEU A 117 24.78 17.15 6.10
N ALA A 118 25.50 18.14 6.61
CA ALA A 118 25.17 18.83 7.84
C ALA A 118 25.44 20.34 7.73
N ALA A 119 24.76 21.13 8.55
CA ALA A 119 25.13 22.52 8.80
C ALA A 119 24.77 22.90 10.25
N PRO A 120 25.46 23.88 10.89
CA PRO A 120 25.07 24.35 12.20
C PRO A 120 23.62 24.84 12.19
N PHE A 121 22.78 24.29 13.09
CA PHE A 121 21.32 24.53 13.09
C PHE A 121 20.97 26.02 13.11
N THR A 122 21.61 26.77 14.02
CA THR A 122 21.38 28.23 14.13
C THR A 122 21.78 29.01 12.88
N ARG A 123 22.80 28.53 12.16
CA ARG A 123 23.20 29.12 10.89
C ARG A 123 22.17 28.89 9.79
N VAL A 124 21.64 27.67 9.70
CA VAL A 124 20.57 27.33 8.74
C VAL A 124 19.36 28.24 8.93
N ILE A 125 18.89 28.39 10.18
CA ILE A 125 17.71 29.24 10.44
C ILE A 125 17.99 30.71 10.08
N ALA A 126 19.16 31.22 10.40
CA ALA A 126 19.55 32.59 9.99
C ALA A 126 19.57 32.74 8.48
N LEU A 127 20.04 31.74 7.72
CA LEU A 127 20.05 31.78 6.26
C LEU A 127 18.63 31.72 5.67
N ILE A 128 17.72 30.95 6.25
CA ILE A 128 16.31 30.91 5.83
C ILE A 128 15.66 32.29 6.03
N GLU A 129 15.97 32.99 7.11
CA GLU A 129 15.43 34.32 7.41
C GLU A 129 15.97 35.41 6.48
N GLN A 130 17.24 35.32 6.09
CA GLN A 130 17.94 36.33 5.28
C GLN A 130 17.71 36.13 3.78
N SER A 131 17.29 34.95 3.36
CA SER A 131 17.17 34.62 1.95
C SER A 131 15.95 35.24 1.31
N THR A 132 16.15 35.86 0.16
CA THR A 132 15.10 36.52 -0.63
C THR A 132 14.46 35.63 -1.68
N SER A 133 15.10 34.50 -2.00
CA SER A 133 14.59 33.50 -2.93
C SER A 133 15.04 32.06 -2.55
N PRO A 134 14.37 31.03 -3.04
CA PRO A 134 14.81 29.66 -2.86
C PRO A 134 16.21 29.37 -3.41
N GLU A 135 16.58 30.00 -4.52
CA GLU A 135 17.88 29.84 -5.16
C GLU A 135 18.99 30.47 -4.31
N ALA A 136 18.74 31.66 -3.76
CA ALA A 136 19.66 32.35 -2.84
C ALA A 136 19.88 31.53 -1.57
N LEU A 137 18.78 30.96 -1.01
CA LEU A 137 18.86 30.06 0.15
C LEU A 137 19.71 28.83 -0.17
N ARG A 138 19.47 28.18 -1.31
CA ARG A 138 20.24 27.01 -1.73
C ARG A 138 21.73 27.33 -1.86
N ALA A 139 22.09 28.44 -2.48
CA ALA A 139 23.50 28.87 -2.61
C ALA A 139 24.15 29.07 -1.24
N SER A 140 23.51 29.82 -0.35
CA SER A 140 24.02 30.07 0.99
C SER A 140 24.10 28.81 1.87
N LEU A 141 23.14 27.89 1.72
CA LEU A 141 23.19 26.59 2.40
C LEU A 141 24.31 25.71 1.87
N SER A 142 24.59 25.75 0.55
CA SER A 142 25.70 25.00 -0.05
C SER A 142 27.06 25.47 0.47
N GLU A 143 27.22 26.77 0.68
CA GLU A 143 28.45 27.35 1.27
C GLU A 143 28.59 27.00 2.76
N ALA A 144 27.49 26.89 3.49
CA ALA A 144 27.48 26.59 4.93
C ALA A 144 27.54 25.10 5.24
N ALA A 145 27.35 24.22 4.25
CA ALA A 145 27.26 22.80 4.43
C ALA A 145 28.60 22.13 4.74
N ILE A 146 28.59 21.22 5.69
CA ILE A 146 29.66 20.25 5.94
C ILE A 146 29.36 19.06 5.04
N ASP A 147 30.22 18.82 4.04
CA ASP A 147 30.04 17.83 2.98
C ASP A 147 31.32 16.99 2.76
N PRO A 148 31.58 15.99 3.59
CA PRO A 148 32.79 15.17 3.43
C PRO A 148 32.71 14.19 2.25
N HIS A 149 31.51 13.91 1.70
CA HIS A 149 31.28 12.88 0.71
C HIS A 149 30.77 13.39 -0.64
N GLN A 150 30.90 14.70 -0.91
CA GLN A 150 30.47 15.33 -2.18
C GLN A 150 28.96 15.21 -2.45
N GLY A 151 28.15 15.19 -1.40
CA GLY A 151 26.68 15.10 -1.50
C GLY A 151 26.04 16.27 -2.22
N LEU A 152 26.63 17.48 -2.14
CA LEU A 152 26.19 18.65 -2.90
C LEU A 152 26.34 18.44 -4.41
N GLN A 153 27.46 17.83 -4.84
CA GLN A 153 27.68 17.47 -6.24
C GLN A 153 26.67 16.42 -6.69
N ASP A 154 26.46 15.39 -5.89
CA ASP A 154 25.49 14.31 -6.20
C ASP A 154 24.04 14.83 -6.26
N ILE A 155 23.67 15.80 -5.42
CA ILE A 155 22.40 16.53 -5.54
C ILE A 155 22.30 17.27 -6.87
N ALA A 156 23.35 17.98 -7.27
CA ALA A 156 23.38 18.76 -8.51
C ALA A 156 23.33 17.89 -9.77
N THR A 157 23.93 16.70 -9.73
CA THR A 157 23.97 15.73 -10.84
C THR A 157 22.85 14.69 -10.77
N HIS A 158 21.91 14.80 -9.83
CA HIS A 158 20.83 13.83 -9.61
C HIS A 158 21.35 12.39 -9.43
N THR A 159 22.40 12.21 -8.63
CA THR A 159 23.07 10.93 -8.41
C THR A 159 22.77 10.39 -7.01
N LEU A 160 22.47 9.12 -6.89
CA LEU A 160 22.42 8.38 -5.62
C LEU A 160 23.70 7.57 -5.46
N ARG A 161 24.52 7.95 -4.50
CA ARG A 161 25.81 7.32 -4.21
C ARG A 161 25.87 6.85 -2.76
N ALA A 162 26.34 5.64 -2.53
CA ALA A 162 26.65 5.09 -1.22
C ALA A 162 27.82 5.84 -0.58
N THR A 163 27.77 6.11 0.73
CA THR A 163 28.89 6.76 1.43
C THR A 163 30.13 5.88 1.51
N THR A 164 29.94 4.57 1.62
CA THR A 164 31.03 3.60 1.72
C THR A 164 30.66 2.29 1.02
N GLU A 165 31.65 1.49 0.65
CA GLU A 165 31.45 0.13 0.11
C GLU A 165 30.69 -0.80 1.06
N ALA A 166 30.84 -0.61 2.36
CA ALA A 166 30.26 -1.48 3.40
C ALA A 166 28.84 -1.07 3.81
N VAL A 167 28.27 -0.01 3.22
CA VAL A 167 27.02 0.62 3.64
C VAL A 167 25.85 -0.35 3.76
N PHE A 168 25.72 -1.30 2.81
CA PHE A 168 24.63 -2.29 2.81
C PHE A 168 24.91 -3.47 3.73
N LYS A 169 26.18 -3.81 3.98
CA LYS A 169 26.56 -4.81 4.98
C LYS A 169 26.32 -4.34 6.41
N GLN A 170 26.50 -3.04 6.67
CA GLN A 170 26.22 -2.42 7.98
C GLN A 170 24.74 -2.42 8.32
N ASP A 171 23.88 -2.10 7.35
CA ASP A 171 22.44 -2.15 7.48
C ASP A 171 21.79 -2.50 6.13
N PRO A 172 21.40 -3.77 5.93
CA PRO A 172 20.84 -4.20 4.64
C PRO A 172 19.51 -3.54 4.27
N LEU A 173 18.79 -2.91 5.20
CA LEU A 173 17.60 -2.12 4.89
C LEU A 173 17.91 -0.97 3.92
N ARG A 174 19.15 -0.47 3.92
CA ARG A 174 19.61 0.58 3.02
C ARG A 174 19.48 0.20 1.53
N LEU A 175 19.40 -1.11 1.22
CA LEU A 175 19.06 -1.60 -0.13
C LEU A 175 17.69 -1.10 -0.60
N LEU A 176 16.66 -1.26 0.23
CA LEU A 176 15.31 -0.74 -0.08
C LEU A 176 15.26 0.78 -0.03
N ARG A 177 15.97 1.40 0.91
CA ARG A 177 16.10 2.86 0.99
C ARG A 177 16.73 3.44 -0.27
N ALA A 178 17.74 2.77 -0.86
CA ALA A 178 18.33 3.16 -2.15
C ALA A 178 17.26 3.21 -3.24
N MET A 179 16.44 2.17 -3.37
CA MET A 179 15.36 2.11 -4.35
C MET A 179 14.35 3.23 -4.13
N ARG A 180 13.93 3.42 -2.88
CA ARG A 180 12.99 4.48 -2.53
C ARG A 180 13.53 5.87 -2.83
N PHE A 181 14.75 6.19 -2.43
CA PHE A 181 15.34 7.50 -2.69
C PHE A 181 15.58 7.76 -4.17
N ALA A 182 16.08 6.75 -4.91
CA ALA A 182 16.27 6.88 -6.35
C ALA A 182 14.94 7.27 -7.05
N ARG A 183 13.83 6.62 -6.70
CA ARG A 183 12.52 6.92 -7.28
C ARG A 183 11.91 8.22 -6.75
N GLN A 184 11.92 8.43 -5.43
CA GLN A 184 11.32 9.60 -4.78
C GLN A 184 11.96 10.91 -5.21
N TYR A 185 13.27 10.91 -5.42
CA TYR A 185 14.04 12.12 -5.78
C TYR A 185 14.49 12.13 -7.23
N GLN A 186 14.07 11.14 -8.05
CA GLN A 186 14.43 10.99 -9.46
C GLN A 186 15.95 10.98 -9.67
N LEU A 187 16.65 10.19 -8.85
CA LEU A 187 18.10 10.06 -8.89
C LEU A 187 18.51 8.83 -9.69
N THR A 188 19.62 8.93 -10.41
CA THR A 188 20.30 7.81 -11.04
C THR A 188 21.23 7.15 -10.01
N ILE A 189 21.14 5.83 -9.86
CA ILE A 189 22.07 5.09 -8.99
C ILE A 189 23.44 5.07 -9.66
N GLU A 190 24.44 5.49 -8.91
CA GLU A 190 25.84 5.48 -9.36
C GLU A 190 26.32 4.03 -9.60
N PRO A 191 27.11 3.76 -10.69
CA PRO A 191 27.47 2.38 -11.07
C PRO A 191 28.12 1.53 -10.00
N GLU A 192 29.01 2.11 -9.16
CA GLU A 192 29.62 1.39 -8.03
C GLU A 192 28.57 1.04 -6.97
N THR A 193 27.69 1.98 -6.64
CA THR A 193 26.57 1.78 -5.73
C THR A 193 25.65 0.68 -6.23
N ALA A 194 25.36 0.63 -7.54
CA ALA A 194 24.58 -0.46 -8.16
C ALA A 194 25.26 -1.82 -8.01
N ARG A 195 26.59 -1.87 -8.15
CA ARG A 195 27.38 -3.10 -7.90
C ARG A 195 27.32 -3.55 -6.44
N TYR A 196 27.38 -2.62 -5.49
CA TYR A 196 27.24 -2.94 -4.07
C TYR A 196 25.82 -3.46 -3.75
N ILE A 197 24.78 -2.87 -4.37
CA ILE A 197 23.39 -3.35 -4.23
C ILE A 197 23.29 -4.80 -4.72
N ALA A 198 23.76 -5.09 -5.93
CA ALA A 198 23.71 -6.45 -6.50
C ALA A 198 24.48 -7.47 -5.66
N ARG A 199 25.67 -7.10 -5.15
CA ARG A 199 26.49 -7.95 -4.29
C ARG A 199 25.81 -8.29 -2.97
N ASP A 200 25.18 -7.31 -2.34
CA ASP A 200 24.68 -7.41 -0.97
C ASP A 200 23.15 -7.68 -0.90
N ALA A 201 22.46 -7.81 -2.04
CA ALA A 201 21.01 -8.03 -2.13
C ALA A 201 20.53 -9.19 -1.24
N SER A 202 21.28 -10.29 -1.19
CA SER A 202 20.97 -11.49 -0.40
C SER A 202 20.98 -11.27 1.12
N LEU A 203 21.47 -10.13 1.60
CA LEU A 203 21.45 -9.78 3.02
C LEU A 203 20.09 -9.22 3.47
N LEU A 204 19.25 -8.77 2.54
CA LEU A 204 17.97 -8.11 2.84
C LEU A 204 17.02 -8.94 3.75
N PRO A 205 16.89 -10.27 3.60
CA PRO A 205 16.04 -11.08 4.47
C PRO A 205 16.50 -11.14 5.94
N GLN A 206 17.71 -10.67 6.27
CA GLN A 206 18.22 -10.63 7.65
C GLN A 206 17.68 -9.43 8.44
N VAL A 207 17.07 -8.45 7.76
CA VAL A 207 16.47 -7.26 8.38
C VAL A 207 15.17 -7.63 9.08
N ALA A 208 14.90 -7.00 10.22
CA ALA A 208 13.62 -7.14 10.92
C ALA A 208 12.45 -6.81 9.97
N ARG A 209 11.48 -7.70 9.93
CA ARG A 209 10.35 -7.65 8.98
C ARG A 209 9.54 -6.36 9.07
N GLU A 210 9.44 -5.78 10.25
CA GLU A 210 8.74 -4.51 10.50
C GLU A 210 9.42 -3.36 9.74
N ARG A 211 10.75 -3.33 9.72
CA ARG A 211 11.53 -2.33 8.97
C ARG A 211 11.42 -2.55 7.45
N ILE A 212 11.44 -3.81 6.99
CA ILE A 212 11.19 -4.15 5.58
C ILE A 212 9.80 -3.66 5.17
N HIS A 213 8.79 -3.94 6.00
CA HIS A 213 7.41 -3.53 5.78
C HIS A 213 7.28 -2.02 5.59
N GLU A 214 7.85 -1.23 6.49
CA GLU A 214 7.80 0.23 6.43
C GLU A 214 8.42 0.78 5.14
N GLU A 215 9.60 0.30 4.75
CA GLU A 215 10.28 0.76 3.53
C GLU A 215 9.56 0.29 2.25
N LEU A 216 9.08 -0.95 2.21
CA LEU A 216 8.30 -1.46 1.08
C LEU A 216 6.99 -0.66 0.90
N TYR A 217 6.29 -0.38 2.00
CA TYR A 217 5.06 0.41 1.94
C TYR A 217 5.33 1.88 1.58
N ALA A 218 6.45 2.46 2.06
CA ALA A 218 6.87 3.80 1.66
C ALA A 218 7.20 3.88 0.16
N LEU A 219 7.75 2.80 -0.43
CA LEU A 219 8.02 2.70 -1.85
C LEU A 219 6.73 2.55 -2.67
N LEU A 220 5.74 1.80 -2.18
CA LEU A 220 4.49 1.53 -2.90
C LEU A 220 3.39 2.58 -2.64
N ARG A 221 3.55 3.49 -1.67
CA ARG A 221 2.55 4.51 -1.35
C ARG A 221 2.37 5.56 -2.45
N PRO A 222 3.43 6.11 -3.07
CA PRO A 222 3.28 7.02 -4.21
C PRO A 222 2.67 6.33 -5.43
N GLU A 223 2.23 7.14 -6.41
CA GLU A 223 1.87 6.65 -7.74
C GLU A 223 3.11 6.11 -8.48
N GLY A 224 2.87 5.29 -9.51
CA GLY A 224 3.94 4.68 -10.30
C GLY A 224 4.47 3.37 -9.69
N SER A 225 3.62 2.61 -8.99
CA SER A 225 4.04 1.38 -8.31
C SER A 225 4.49 0.27 -9.27
N TYR A 226 3.97 0.24 -10.50
CA TYR A 226 4.48 -0.66 -11.55
C TYR A 226 5.96 -0.40 -11.81
N GLU A 227 6.33 0.85 -12.06
CA GLU A 227 7.70 1.27 -12.32
C GLU A 227 8.60 1.07 -11.09
N HIS A 228 8.05 1.25 -9.88
CA HIS A 228 8.79 0.99 -8.63
C HIS A 228 9.10 -0.50 -8.46
N LEU A 229 8.14 -1.39 -8.74
CA LEU A 229 8.33 -2.84 -8.68
C LEU A 229 9.29 -3.32 -9.77
N LEU A 230 9.16 -2.80 -10.99
CA LEU A 230 10.08 -3.09 -12.08
C LEU A 230 11.52 -2.64 -11.74
N PHE A 231 11.67 -1.49 -11.07
CA PHE A 231 12.96 -1.00 -10.61
C PHE A 231 13.57 -1.88 -9.51
N LEU A 232 12.76 -2.37 -8.56
CA LEU A 232 13.19 -3.38 -7.58
C LEU A 232 13.65 -4.66 -8.28
N ASP A 233 12.92 -5.10 -9.30
CA ASP A 233 13.24 -6.31 -10.06
C ASP A 233 14.55 -6.18 -10.84
N THR A 234 14.75 -5.04 -11.52
CA THR A 234 15.98 -4.73 -12.27
C THR A 234 17.23 -4.79 -11.37
N HIS A 235 17.08 -4.50 -10.08
CA HIS A 235 18.14 -4.58 -9.09
C HIS A 235 18.13 -5.88 -8.26
N HIS A 236 17.39 -6.90 -8.71
CA HIS A 236 17.25 -8.22 -8.09
C HIS A 236 16.71 -8.22 -6.64
N LEU A 237 16.07 -7.12 -6.20
CA LEU A 237 15.56 -7.02 -4.83
C LEU A 237 14.12 -7.54 -4.70
N LEU A 238 13.31 -7.50 -5.77
CA LEU A 238 11.92 -7.94 -5.72
C LEU A 238 11.81 -9.44 -5.38
N THR A 239 12.56 -10.27 -6.10
CA THR A 239 12.55 -11.74 -5.88
C THR A 239 13.39 -12.19 -4.70
N VAL A 240 14.25 -11.34 -4.16
CA VAL A 240 14.85 -11.55 -2.83
C VAL A 240 13.82 -11.35 -1.71
N LEU A 241 12.92 -10.38 -1.84
CA LEU A 241 11.82 -10.16 -0.89
C LEU A 241 10.72 -11.20 -1.02
N ILE A 242 10.36 -11.54 -2.26
CA ILE A 242 9.25 -12.43 -2.61
C ILE A 242 9.77 -13.49 -3.60
N PRO A 243 10.56 -14.47 -3.13
CA PRO A 243 11.15 -15.49 -4.01
C PRO A 243 10.12 -16.36 -4.72
N GLU A 244 8.89 -16.41 -4.20
CA GLU A 244 7.76 -17.12 -4.82
C GLU A 244 7.34 -16.52 -6.18
N LEU A 245 7.75 -15.29 -6.51
CA LEU A 245 7.53 -14.68 -7.82
C LEU A 245 8.49 -15.20 -8.90
N GLU A 246 9.68 -15.67 -8.53
CA GLU A 246 10.68 -16.09 -9.52
C GLU A 246 10.23 -17.22 -10.44
N PRO A 247 9.53 -18.29 -9.97
CA PRO A 247 9.00 -19.34 -10.86
C PRO A 247 7.96 -18.86 -11.88
N ALA A 248 7.39 -17.68 -11.70
CA ALA A 248 6.44 -17.06 -12.64
C ALA A 248 7.15 -16.38 -13.82
N ARG A 249 8.44 -16.10 -13.71
CA ARG A 249 9.25 -15.43 -14.72
C ARG A 249 9.43 -16.33 -15.94
N GLY A 250 9.11 -15.80 -17.13
CA GLY A 250 9.15 -16.54 -18.39
C GLY A 250 8.07 -17.61 -18.54
N MET A 251 7.16 -17.74 -17.55
CA MET A 251 6.08 -18.71 -17.61
C MET A 251 4.98 -18.23 -18.56
N THR A 252 4.84 -18.92 -19.70
CA THR A 252 3.83 -18.65 -20.70
C THR A 252 2.41 -18.90 -20.16
N GLN A 253 1.48 -18.11 -20.67
CA GLN A 253 0.05 -18.17 -20.40
C GLN A 253 -0.73 -18.44 -21.69
N PRO A 254 -2.06 -18.72 -21.66
CA PRO A 254 -2.89 -18.82 -22.87
C PRO A 254 -2.83 -17.55 -23.73
N ASP A 255 -3.05 -17.68 -25.03
CA ASP A 255 -2.86 -16.64 -26.08
C ASP A 255 -3.53 -15.27 -25.83
N LEU A 256 -4.48 -15.20 -24.92
CA LEU A 256 -5.12 -13.93 -24.56
C LEU A 256 -4.23 -13.02 -23.67
N HIS A 257 -3.13 -13.55 -23.13
CA HIS A 257 -2.24 -12.83 -22.22
C HIS A 257 -1.05 -12.25 -22.98
N HIS A 258 -0.85 -10.95 -22.85
CA HIS A 258 0.30 -10.24 -23.44
C HIS A 258 1.62 -10.55 -22.72
N TRP A 259 1.57 -10.74 -21.40
CA TRP A 259 2.72 -10.94 -20.52
C TRP A 259 2.92 -12.42 -20.16
N ASP A 260 4.13 -12.79 -19.72
CA ASP A 260 4.30 -13.97 -18.87
C ASP A 260 3.59 -13.78 -17.52
N VAL A 261 3.54 -14.81 -16.67
CA VAL A 261 2.85 -14.72 -15.36
C VAL A 261 3.47 -13.64 -14.46
N PHE A 262 4.80 -13.50 -14.49
CA PHE A 262 5.50 -12.50 -13.70
C PHE A 262 5.19 -11.06 -14.16
N GLY A 263 5.34 -10.79 -15.45
CA GLY A 263 5.05 -9.48 -16.03
C GLY A 263 3.58 -9.08 -15.87
N HIS A 264 2.65 -10.06 -16.00
CA HIS A 264 1.23 -9.87 -15.74
C HIS A 264 0.97 -9.43 -14.28
N SER A 265 1.62 -10.07 -13.31
CA SER A 265 1.49 -9.70 -11.90
C SER A 265 1.94 -8.27 -11.61
N LEU A 266 3.02 -7.82 -12.25
CA LEU A 266 3.46 -6.41 -12.16
C LEU A 266 2.47 -5.47 -12.85
N ALA A 267 2.01 -5.83 -14.06
CA ALA A 267 1.07 -5.02 -14.84
C ALA A 267 -0.27 -4.85 -14.11
N ALA A 268 -0.75 -5.87 -13.40
CA ALA A 268 -1.98 -5.79 -12.59
C ALA A 268 -1.91 -4.69 -11.53
N VAL A 269 -0.73 -4.48 -10.90
CA VAL A 269 -0.53 -3.37 -9.95
C VAL A 269 -0.68 -2.01 -10.65
N GLY A 270 -0.06 -1.85 -11.82
CA GLY A 270 -0.15 -0.61 -12.60
C GLY A 270 -1.58 -0.33 -13.08
N MET A 271 -2.31 -1.38 -13.49
CA MET A 271 -3.69 -1.23 -13.93
C MET A 271 -4.65 -0.93 -12.77
N LEU A 272 -4.41 -1.49 -11.58
CA LEU A 272 -5.16 -1.14 -10.37
C LEU A 272 -4.98 0.35 -10.03
N GLU A 273 -3.76 0.83 -10.08
CA GLU A 273 -3.43 2.23 -9.83
C GLU A 273 -4.06 3.16 -10.86
N LYS A 274 -3.92 2.82 -12.16
CA LYS A 274 -4.52 3.58 -13.27
C LYS A 274 -6.05 3.64 -13.17
N LEU A 275 -6.71 2.51 -12.90
CA LEU A 275 -8.16 2.44 -12.71
C LEU A 275 -8.59 3.26 -11.48
N GLY A 276 -7.93 3.05 -10.34
CA GLY A 276 -8.26 3.74 -9.09
C GLY A 276 -8.05 5.26 -9.17
N THR A 277 -6.99 5.72 -9.84
CA THR A 277 -6.74 7.15 -10.08
C THR A 277 -7.80 7.73 -11.05
N LEU A 278 -8.12 7.01 -12.12
CA LEU A 278 -9.15 7.45 -13.09
C LEU A 278 -10.50 7.62 -12.41
N LEU A 279 -10.92 6.68 -11.57
CA LEU A 279 -12.21 6.73 -10.86
C LEU A 279 -12.32 7.86 -9.81
N GLN A 280 -11.23 8.59 -9.54
CA GLN A 280 -11.23 9.79 -8.70
C GLN A 280 -11.22 11.10 -9.51
N ARG A 281 -11.12 11.01 -10.84
CA ARG A 281 -11.12 12.18 -11.73
C ARG A 281 -12.53 12.73 -11.97
N PRO A 282 -12.65 13.97 -12.50
CA PRO A 282 -13.95 14.51 -12.89
C PRO A 282 -14.72 13.59 -13.84
N PRO A 283 -16.05 13.51 -13.74
CA PRO A 283 -16.88 12.61 -14.54
C PRO A 283 -16.66 12.69 -16.05
N GLU A 284 -16.33 13.88 -16.58
CA GLU A 284 -16.03 14.06 -17.99
C GLU A 284 -14.73 13.39 -18.45
N GLU A 285 -13.74 13.33 -17.57
CA GLU A 285 -12.49 12.60 -17.85
C GLU A 285 -12.71 11.09 -17.82
N VAL A 286 -13.51 10.60 -16.86
CA VAL A 286 -13.92 9.20 -16.77
C VAL A 286 -14.67 8.79 -18.04
N ARG A 287 -15.63 9.60 -18.48
CA ARG A 287 -16.42 9.34 -19.70
C ARG A 287 -15.56 9.28 -20.96
N ARG A 288 -14.55 10.14 -21.07
CA ARG A 288 -13.64 10.20 -22.23
C ARG A 288 -12.53 9.15 -22.20
N SER A 289 -12.43 8.38 -21.12
CA SER A 289 -11.40 7.37 -20.99
C SER A 289 -11.54 6.26 -22.05
N ALA A 290 -10.41 5.80 -22.58
CA ALA A 290 -10.35 4.63 -23.46
C ALA A 290 -10.81 3.32 -22.77
N LEU A 291 -10.97 3.32 -21.44
CA LEU A 291 -11.54 2.21 -20.69
C LEU A 291 -13.08 2.15 -20.80
N ASN A 292 -13.72 3.23 -21.25
CA ASN A 292 -15.17 3.30 -21.47
C ASN A 292 -15.45 2.87 -22.91
N VAL A 293 -15.57 1.56 -23.13
CA VAL A 293 -15.78 0.95 -24.45
C VAL A 293 -17.27 0.63 -24.61
N GLY A 294 -17.91 1.15 -25.68
CA GLY A 294 -19.32 0.94 -25.98
C GLY A 294 -20.17 2.21 -25.78
N GLU A 295 -21.48 2.05 -25.91
CA GLU A 295 -22.46 3.14 -25.82
C GLU A 295 -22.89 3.45 -24.37
N HIS A 296 -22.53 2.63 -23.41
CA HIS A 296 -22.93 2.75 -22.02
C HIS A 296 -21.86 3.43 -21.15
N ASP A 297 -22.29 4.29 -20.25
CA ASP A 297 -21.44 4.99 -19.27
C ASP A 297 -21.10 4.08 -18.05
N ASP A 298 -20.84 2.77 -18.27
CA ASP A 298 -20.63 1.78 -17.21
C ASP A 298 -19.52 2.17 -16.23
N LEU A 299 -18.45 2.80 -16.72
CA LEU A 299 -17.35 3.25 -15.88
C LEU A 299 -17.74 4.46 -15.02
N LEU A 300 -18.57 5.35 -15.55
CA LEU A 300 -19.10 6.49 -14.81
C LEU A 300 -20.10 6.04 -13.72
N GLU A 301 -20.95 5.08 -14.02
CA GLU A 301 -21.85 4.48 -13.03
C GLU A 301 -21.06 3.75 -11.93
N LEU A 302 -19.95 3.05 -12.29
CA LEU A 302 -19.05 2.46 -11.31
C LEU A 302 -18.44 3.54 -10.39
N GLN A 303 -18.00 4.68 -10.94
CA GLN A 303 -17.50 5.80 -10.16
C GLN A 303 -18.53 6.28 -9.14
N GLN A 304 -19.78 6.49 -9.57
CA GLN A 304 -20.87 6.96 -8.70
C GLN A 304 -21.15 5.96 -7.57
N LEU A 305 -21.21 4.67 -7.89
CA LEU A 305 -21.39 3.62 -6.89
C LEU A 305 -20.28 3.61 -5.84
N LEU A 306 -19.03 3.79 -6.25
CA LEU A 306 -17.91 3.83 -5.32
C LEU A 306 -17.93 5.09 -4.44
N GLN A 307 -18.38 6.23 -4.97
CA GLN A 307 -18.59 7.43 -4.18
C GLN A 307 -19.71 7.23 -3.14
N GLU A 308 -20.81 6.58 -3.52
CA GLU A 308 -21.88 6.20 -2.58
C GLU A 308 -21.35 5.25 -1.49
N ALA A 309 -20.54 4.25 -1.87
CA ALA A 309 -19.95 3.30 -0.94
C ALA A 309 -18.96 3.99 0.04
N GLU A 310 -18.21 5.00 -0.41
CA GLU A 310 -17.31 5.78 0.45
C GLU A 310 -18.11 6.65 1.43
N GLN A 311 -19.19 7.28 0.98
CA GLN A 311 -20.11 8.03 1.85
C GLN A 311 -20.77 7.13 2.91
N GLN A 312 -21.05 5.87 2.58
CA GLN A 312 -21.55 4.86 3.52
C GLN A 312 -20.46 4.26 4.43
N GLY A 313 -19.19 4.62 4.26
CA GLY A 313 -18.08 4.10 5.04
C GLY A 313 -17.71 2.62 4.80
N ILE A 314 -18.20 2.02 3.70
CA ILE A 314 -17.93 0.60 3.35
C ILE A 314 -16.83 0.44 2.31
N PHE A 315 -16.35 1.53 1.75
CA PHE A 315 -15.26 1.62 0.77
C PHE A 315 -14.41 2.87 1.03
N SER A 316 -13.18 2.91 0.54
CA SER A 316 -12.34 4.11 0.52
C SER A 316 -11.40 4.09 -0.68
N PHE A 317 -11.36 5.18 -1.43
CA PHE A 317 -10.38 5.36 -2.52
C PHE A 317 -8.94 5.36 -2.00
N ALA A 318 -8.70 5.93 -0.83
CA ALA A 318 -7.39 5.87 -0.20
C ALA A 318 -6.95 4.42 0.10
N ARG A 319 -7.90 3.56 0.47
CA ARG A 319 -7.65 2.12 0.67
C ARG A 319 -7.39 1.41 -0.67
N LEU A 320 -8.12 1.77 -1.73
CA LEU A 320 -7.95 1.21 -3.08
C LEU A 320 -6.53 1.41 -3.60
N LEU A 321 -5.93 2.58 -3.37
CA LEU A 321 -4.57 2.92 -3.81
C LEU A 321 -3.50 2.63 -2.74
N SER A 322 -3.87 1.99 -1.63
CA SER A 322 -2.94 1.70 -0.54
C SER A 322 -1.97 0.57 -0.87
N PRO A 323 -0.77 0.54 -0.26
CA PRO A 323 0.21 -0.51 -0.46
C PRO A 323 -0.33 -1.93 -0.27
N PRO A 324 -1.17 -2.25 0.74
CA PRO A 324 -1.73 -3.60 0.89
C PRO A 324 -2.49 -4.09 -0.34
N LEU A 325 -3.26 -3.20 -0.99
CA LEU A 325 -4.03 -3.61 -2.16
C LEU A 325 -3.16 -3.76 -3.42
N LYS A 326 -2.09 -2.95 -3.53
CA LYS A 326 -1.06 -3.11 -4.56
C LYS A 326 -0.30 -4.43 -4.38
N VAL A 327 0.02 -4.83 -3.14
CA VAL A 327 0.58 -6.15 -2.82
C VAL A 327 -0.44 -7.27 -3.15
N ALA A 328 -1.72 -7.07 -2.88
CA ALA A 328 -2.76 -8.03 -3.24
C ALA A 328 -2.85 -8.24 -4.76
N ALA A 329 -2.79 -7.16 -5.54
CA ALA A 329 -2.74 -7.21 -7.00
C ALA A 329 -1.45 -7.90 -7.50
N LEU A 330 -0.29 -7.65 -6.87
CA LEU A 330 0.96 -8.33 -7.21
C LEU A 330 0.88 -9.85 -6.99
N LEU A 331 0.17 -10.29 -5.95
CA LEU A 331 0.13 -11.69 -5.52
C LEU A 331 -1.11 -12.45 -6.00
N HIS A 332 -2.05 -11.83 -6.74
CA HIS A 332 -3.34 -12.46 -7.09
C HIS A 332 -3.16 -13.80 -7.80
N ASP A 333 -2.15 -13.93 -8.65
CA ASP A 333 -1.82 -15.09 -9.46
C ASP A 333 -0.65 -15.94 -8.92
N ILE A 334 -0.21 -15.73 -7.70
CA ILE A 334 0.98 -16.37 -7.10
C ILE A 334 0.89 -17.91 -7.08
N GLY A 335 -0.30 -18.48 -7.19
CA GLY A 335 -0.53 -19.92 -7.28
C GLY A 335 -0.34 -20.53 -8.68
N LYS A 336 -0.26 -19.72 -9.74
CA LYS A 336 -0.13 -20.22 -11.12
C LYS A 336 1.09 -21.12 -11.33
N PRO A 337 2.29 -20.79 -10.83
CA PRO A 337 3.46 -21.64 -11.05
C PRO A 337 3.33 -23.09 -10.56
N ILE A 338 2.59 -23.30 -9.45
CA ILE A 338 2.43 -24.64 -8.86
C ILE A 338 1.20 -25.39 -9.38
N THR A 339 0.37 -24.75 -10.21
CA THR A 339 -0.85 -25.35 -10.76
C THR A 339 -0.85 -25.45 -12.28
N ARG A 340 0.27 -25.08 -12.92
CA ARG A 340 0.41 -25.12 -14.38
C ARG A 340 0.31 -26.54 -14.91
N VAL A 341 -0.60 -26.74 -15.85
CA VAL A 341 -0.73 -27.98 -16.61
C VAL A 341 -0.73 -27.64 -18.10
N VAL A 342 -0.02 -28.43 -18.88
CA VAL A 342 -0.04 -28.37 -20.35
C VAL A 342 -0.58 -29.71 -20.85
N ASP A 343 -1.68 -29.68 -21.60
CA ASP A 343 -2.27 -30.89 -22.18
C ASP A 343 -1.51 -31.36 -23.43
N GLU A 344 -1.91 -32.52 -23.98
CA GLU A 344 -1.28 -33.09 -25.18
C GLU A 344 -1.44 -32.21 -26.43
N ALA A 345 -2.43 -31.33 -26.47
CA ALA A 345 -2.66 -30.36 -27.54
C ALA A 345 -1.85 -29.05 -27.34
N GLY A 346 -1.11 -28.92 -26.24
CA GLY A 346 -0.33 -27.75 -25.90
C GLY A 346 -1.13 -26.64 -25.19
N ASN A 347 -2.39 -26.89 -24.81
CA ASN A 347 -3.18 -25.90 -24.08
C ASN A 347 -2.68 -25.77 -22.65
N ILE A 348 -2.50 -24.52 -22.21
CA ILE A 348 -2.03 -24.19 -20.86
C ILE A 348 -3.23 -23.90 -19.97
N THR A 349 -3.27 -24.51 -18.79
CA THR A 349 -4.30 -24.27 -17.78
C THR A 349 -3.67 -24.10 -16.39
N PHE A 350 -4.40 -23.38 -15.51
CA PHE A 350 -3.99 -23.08 -14.13
C PHE A 350 -5.14 -23.34 -13.15
N TYR A 351 -5.79 -24.51 -13.26
CA TYR A 351 -6.94 -24.83 -12.41
C TYR A 351 -6.57 -24.76 -10.93
N HIS A 352 -7.46 -24.18 -10.12
CA HIS A 352 -7.30 -24.02 -8.66
C HIS A 352 -6.12 -23.14 -8.20
N HIS A 353 -5.50 -22.34 -9.09
CA HIS A 353 -4.43 -21.41 -8.67
C HIS A 353 -4.86 -20.43 -7.58
N PRO A 354 -6.13 -19.94 -7.48
CA PRO A 354 -6.51 -19.06 -6.37
C PRO A 354 -6.40 -19.78 -5.02
N GLN A 355 -6.88 -21.03 -4.93
CA GLN A 355 -6.81 -21.83 -3.69
C GLN A 355 -5.36 -22.18 -3.34
N ALA A 356 -4.56 -22.57 -4.33
CA ALA A 356 -3.14 -22.88 -4.16
C ALA A 356 -2.31 -21.64 -3.79
N GLY A 357 -2.72 -20.46 -4.23
CA GLY A 357 -2.05 -19.20 -3.91
C GLY A 357 -2.25 -18.70 -2.48
N VAL A 358 -3.36 -19.05 -1.82
CA VAL A 358 -3.66 -18.57 -0.46
C VAL A 358 -2.57 -18.92 0.56
N PRO A 359 -2.09 -20.19 0.67
CA PRO A 359 -0.99 -20.52 1.58
C PRO A 359 0.30 -19.75 1.27
N LEU A 360 0.63 -19.54 -0.01
CA LEU A 360 1.80 -18.75 -0.42
C LEU A 360 1.65 -17.29 0.00
N ALA A 361 0.50 -16.67 -0.27
CA ALA A 361 0.21 -15.31 0.16
C ALA A 361 0.26 -15.16 1.68
N GLN A 362 -0.17 -16.17 2.44
CA GLN A 362 -0.07 -16.18 3.89
C GLN A 362 1.39 -16.17 4.36
N GLN A 363 2.25 -17.01 3.78
CA GLN A 363 3.67 -17.07 4.11
C GLN A 363 4.39 -15.76 3.76
N ILE A 364 4.15 -15.24 2.55
CA ILE A 364 4.73 -13.97 2.08
C ILE A 364 4.34 -12.81 3.01
N THR A 365 3.05 -12.67 3.31
CA THR A 365 2.56 -11.57 4.15
C THR A 365 3.03 -11.67 5.60
N GLN A 366 3.24 -12.88 6.12
CA GLN A 366 3.84 -13.10 7.44
C GLN A 366 5.31 -12.71 7.45
N ARG A 367 6.09 -13.13 6.45
CA ARG A 367 7.51 -12.77 6.27
C ARG A 367 7.70 -11.26 6.14
N LEU A 368 6.83 -10.58 5.39
CA LEU A 368 6.85 -9.13 5.19
C LEU A 368 6.28 -8.32 6.38
N GLY A 369 5.87 -8.94 7.48
CA GLY A 369 5.38 -8.24 8.66
C GLY A 369 4.04 -7.49 8.45
N ILE A 370 3.25 -7.89 7.46
CA ILE A 370 1.98 -7.22 7.12
C ILE A 370 0.93 -7.43 8.23
N SER A 371 0.11 -6.41 8.50
CA SER A 371 -0.91 -6.43 9.56
C SER A 371 -1.96 -7.54 9.33
N THR A 372 -2.60 -8.02 10.41
CA THR A 372 -3.64 -9.07 10.31
C THR A 372 -4.81 -8.64 9.41
N GLN A 373 -5.20 -7.37 9.47
CA GLN A 373 -6.27 -6.84 8.64
C GLN A 373 -5.89 -6.85 7.15
N ASP A 374 -4.67 -6.43 6.82
CA ASP A 374 -4.17 -6.40 5.45
C ASP A 374 -3.91 -7.81 4.91
N LYS A 375 -3.39 -8.73 5.74
CA LYS A 375 -3.27 -10.16 5.39
C LYS A 375 -4.60 -10.75 4.94
N ARG A 376 -5.67 -10.48 5.70
CA ARG A 376 -7.01 -10.97 5.34
C ARG A 376 -7.46 -10.43 3.99
N LEU A 377 -7.27 -9.14 3.72
CA LEU A 377 -7.60 -8.53 2.43
C LEU A 377 -6.82 -9.18 1.28
N ILE A 378 -5.49 -9.32 1.44
CA ILE A 378 -4.62 -9.93 0.42
C ILE A 378 -5.04 -11.37 0.14
N GLN A 379 -5.29 -12.17 1.17
CA GLN A 379 -5.74 -13.55 1.03
C GLN A 379 -7.10 -13.66 0.34
N GLN A 380 -8.04 -12.74 0.64
CA GLN A 380 -9.35 -12.70 -0.03
C GLN A 380 -9.22 -12.33 -1.51
N VAL A 381 -8.34 -11.38 -1.86
CA VAL A 381 -8.04 -11.07 -3.27
C VAL A 381 -7.48 -12.30 -3.98
N VAL A 382 -6.45 -12.94 -3.44
CA VAL A 382 -5.84 -14.14 -4.03
C VAL A 382 -6.87 -15.26 -4.19
N ALA A 383 -7.70 -15.51 -3.18
CA ALA A 383 -8.71 -16.58 -3.20
C ALA A 383 -9.86 -16.34 -4.19
N HIS A 384 -10.21 -15.07 -4.45
CA HIS A 384 -11.50 -14.74 -5.06
C HIS A 384 -11.44 -13.82 -6.29
N HIS A 385 -10.25 -13.37 -6.73
CA HIS A 385 -10.11 -12.43 -7.87
C HIS A 385 -10.77 -12.94 -9.16
N MET A 386 -10.81 -14.25 -9.39
CA MET A 386 -11.43 -14.87 -10.56
C MET A 386 -12.98 -14.81 -10.54
N ARG A 387 -13.62 -14.70 -9.37
CA ARG A 387 -15.09 -14.83 -9.23
C ARG A 387 -15.88 -13.80 -10.03
N PRO A 388 -15.54 -12.49 -10.05
CA PRO A 388 -16.28 -11.54 -10.86
C PRO A 388 -16.20 -11.84 -12.36
N GLY A 389 -15.03 -12.24 -12.85
CA GLY A 389 -14.83 -12.67 -14.24
C GLY A 389 -15.62 -13.94 -14.59
N GLN A 390 -15.66 -14.93 -13.71
CA GLN A 390 -16.47 -16.14 -13.88
C GLN A 390 -17.98 -15.83 -13.93
N LEU A 391 -18.45 -14.92 -13.10
CA LEU A 391 -19.84 -14.47 -13.11
C LEU A 391 -20.20 -13.70 -14.39
N SER A 392 -19.24 -13.12 -15.10
CA SER A 392 -19.48 -12.39 -16.36
C SER A 392 -19.84 -13.31 -17.54
N SER A 393 -19.58 -14.60 -17.42
CA SER A 393 -19.94 -15.62 -18.42
C SER A 393 -21.31 -16.26 -18.17
N THR A 394 -21.99 -15.92 -17.08
CA THR A 394 -23.28 -16.51 -16.66
C THR A 394 -24.27 -15.41 -16.27
N THR A 395 -25.54 -15.79 -16.03
CA THR A 395 -26.51 -14.86 -15.44
C THR A 395 -26.17 -14.65 -13.96
N VAL A 396 -25.96 -13.40 -13.56
CA VAL A 396 -25.66 -13.03 -12.16
C VAL A 396 -26.94 -13.16 -11.33
N THR A 397 -27.05 -14.19 -10.50
CA THR A 397 -28.21 -14.44 -9.65
C THR A 397 -28.06 -13.77 -8.27
N PRO A 398 -29.18 -13.45 -7.56
CA PRO A 398 -29.13 -12.93 -6.19
C PRO A 398 -28.33 -13.83 -5.24
N ARG A 399 -28.48 -15.14 -5.37
CA ARG A 399 -27.72 -16.15 -4.60
C ARG A 399 -26.21 -16.04 -4.83
N ALA A 400 -25.77 -15.88 -6.09
CA ALA A 400 -24.35 -15.72 -6.43
C ALA A 400 -23.77 -14.44 -5.83
N ILE A 401 -24.52 -13.33 -5.87
CA ILE A 401 -24.15 -12.05 -5.27
C ILE A 401 -24.04 -12.18 -3.76
N ARG A 402 -25.06 -12.78 -3.13
CA ARG A 402 -25.07 -13.02 -1.68
C ARG A 402 -23.82 -13.82 -1.25
N ARG A 403 -23.55 -14.98 -1.88
CA ARG A 403 -22.38 -15.80 -1.59
C ARG A 403 -21.08 -15.04 -1.74
N TYR A 404 -20.98 -14.20 -2.78
CA TYR A 404 -19.81 -13.35 -3.01
C TYR A 404 -19.55 -12.43 -1.80
N PHE A 405 -20.56 -11.72 -1.31
CA PHE A 405 -20.38 -10.77 -0.21
C PHE A 405 -20.42 -11.42 1.18
N VAL A 406 -21.04 -12.60 1.35
CA VAL A 406 -20.92 -13.38 2.59
C VAL A 406 -19.48 -13.80 2.86
N ASP A 407 -18.76 -14.25 1.81
CA ASP A 407 -17.37 -14.72 1.93
C ASP A 407 -16.39 -13.56 2.21
N MET A 408 -16.66 -12.37 1.68
CA MET A 408 -15.68 -11.28 1.66
C MET A 408 -16.10 -10.04 2.44
N GLY A 409 -17.39 -9.87 2.72
CA GLY A 409 -17.91 -8.64 3.29
C GLY A 409 -17.60 -7.41 2.41
N PRO A 410 -17.30 -6.25 3.01
CA PRO A 410 -16.93 -5.04 2.26
C PRO A 410 -15.68 -5.20 1.38
N ASN A 411 -14.77 -6.12 1.72
CA ASN A 411 -13.59 -6.39 0.90
C ASN A 411 -13.94 -6.93 -0.50
N GLY A 412 -15.14 -7.46 -0.70
CA GLY A 412 -15.65 -7.85 -2.02
C GLY A 412 -15.62 -6.72 -3.05
N ILE A 413 -15.76 -5.45 -2.61
CA ILE A 413 -15.62 -4.29 -3.49
C ILE A 413 -14.18 -4.22 -4.05
N TYR A 414 -13.17 -4.33 -3.18
CA TYR A 414 -11.76 -4.30 -3.60
C TYR A 414 -11.39 -5.51 -4.47
N VAL A 415 -11.90 -6.71 -4.14
CA VAL A 415 -11.71 -7.92 -4.96
C VAL A 415 -12.26 -7.72 -6.37
N ALA A 416 -13.44 -7.12 -6.51
CA ALA A 416 -14.03 -6.82 -7.81
C ALA A 416 -13.19 -5.81 -8.61
N LEU A 417 -12.64 -4.79 -7.96
CA LEU A 417 -11.77 -3.79 -8.61
C LEU A 417 -10.41 -4.37 -9.02
N VAL A 418 -9.82 -5.26 -8.18
CA VAL A 418 -8.60 -5.99 -8.57
C VAL A 418 -8.88 -6.93 -9.75
N SER A 419 -10.04 -7.59 -9.80
CA SER A 419 -10.45 -8.42 -10.94
C SER A 419 -10.57 -7.61 -12.25
N LEU A 420 -11.02 -6.35 -12.18
CA LEU A 420 -10.99 -5.44 -13.34
C LEU A 420 -9.56 -5.06 -13.73
N ALA A 421 -8.70 -4.79 -12.77
CA ALA A 421 -7.29 -4.46 -13.02
C ALA A 421 -6.53 -5.65 -13.63
N ASP A 422 -6.79 -6.86 -13.17
CA ASP A 422 -6.31 -8.12 -13.74
C ASP A 422 -6.72 -8.25 -15.22
N HIS A 423 -8.00 -8.05 -15.52
CA HIS A 423 -8.50 -8.06 -16.91
C HIS A 423 -7.79 -7.03 -17.80
N LEU A 424 -7.57 -5.81 -17.30
CA LEU A 424 -6.85 -4.76 -18.03
C LEU A 424 -5.38 -5.15 -18.26
N ALA A 425 -4.74 -5.76 -17.26
CA ALA A 425 -3.36 -6.22 -17.36
C ALA A 425 -3.17 -7.35 -18.36
N MET A 426 -4.15 -8.25 -18.47
CA MET A 426 -4.10 -9.41 -19.37
C MET A 426 -3.86 -9.02 -20.82
N ARG A 427 -4.47 -7.93 -21.30
CA ARG A 427 -4.43 -7.51 -22.71
C ARG A 427 -3.18 -6.69 -23.08
N GLY A 428 -2.46 -6.12 -22.12
CA GLY A 428 -1.35 -5.21 -22.39
C GLY A 428 -1.81 -4.01 -23.24
N PRO A 429 -1.12 -3.69 -24.37
CA PRO A 429 -1.48 -2.57 -25.24
C PRO A 429 -2.66 -2.87 -26.19
N GLU A 430 -3.12 -4.11 -26.26
CA GLU A 430 -4.19 -4.54 -27.17
C GLU A 430 -5.54 -3.88 -26.82
N PRO A 431 -6.40 -3.58 -27.83
CA PRO A 431 -7.70 -2.98 -27.61
C PRO A 431 -8.60 -3.83 -26.68
N LEU A 432 -9.38 -3.16 -25.87
CA LEU A 432 -10.39 -3.79 -25.03
C LEU A 432 -11.53 -4.36 -25.87
N THR A 433 -12.09 -5.49 -25.43
CA THR A 433 -13.09 -6.25 -26.17
C THR A 433 -14.44 -6.28 -25.46
N ILE A 434 -15.43 -6.93 -26.08
CA ILE A 434 -16.73 -7.20 -25.45
C ILE A 434 -16.61 -7.94 -24.11
N HIS A 435 -15.54 -8.69 -23.89
CA HIS A 435 -15.30 -9.37 -22.60
C HIS A 435 -15.03 -8.37 -21.48
N TRP A 436 -14.33 -7.27 -21.77
CA TRP A 436 -14.16 -6.17 -20.83
C TRP A 436 -15.50 -5.53 -20.45
N GLN A 437 -16.33 -5.21 -21.45
CA GLN A 437 -17.65 -4.62 -21.20
C GLN A 437 -18.51 -5.52 -20.32
N ARG A 438 -18.57 -6.82 -20.61
CA ARG A 438 -19.31 -7.79 -19.79
C ARG A 438 -18.78 -7.89 -18.38
N HIS A 439 -17.47 -7.88 -18.20
CA HIS A 439 -16.84 -7.93 -16.89
C HIS A 439 -17.15 -6.65 -16.08
N LEU A 440 -17.01 -5.48 -16.69
CA LEU A 440 -17.34 -4.19 -16.08
C LEU A 440 -18.82 -4.12 -15.69
N ALA A 441 -19.74 -4.52 -16.58
CA ALA A 441 -21.17 -4.58 -16.30
C ALA A 441 -21.49 -5.55 -15.14
N THR A 442 -20.81 -6.70 -15.08
CA THR A 442 -20.96 -7.66 -13.97
C THR A 442 -20.50 -7.06 -12.65
N VAL A 443 -19.32 -6.43 -12.61
CA VAL A 443 -18.82 -5.76 -11.41
C VAL A 443 -19.78 -4.65 -10.99
N ARG A 444 -20.26 -3.83 -11.91
CA ARG A 444 -21.28 -2.81 -11.62
C ARG A 444 -22.54 -3.43 -11.00
N THR A 445 -23.05 -4.52 -11.57
CA THR A 445 -24.23 -5.23 -11.02
C THR A 445 -23.98 -5.72 -9.60
N LEU A 446 -22.83 -6.37 -9.34
CA LEU A 446 -22.44 -6.84 -8.00
C LEU A 446 -22.45 -5.68 -6.99
N LEU A 447 -21.82 -4.55 -7.36
CA LEU A 447 -21.69 -3.40 -6.47
C LEU A 447 -23.02 -2.67 -6.28
N THR A 448 -23.83 -2.49 -7.33
CA THR A 448 -25.16 -1.87 -7.22
C THR A 448 -26.01 -2.61 -6.19
N ARG A 449 -26.07 -3.93 -6.30
CA ARG A 449 -26.84 -4.76 -5.39
C ARG A 449 -26.34 -4.66 -3.95
N TYR A 450 -25.02 -4.70 -3.76
CA TYR A 450 -24.44 -4.65 -2.40
C TYR A 450 -24.54 -3.27 -1.76
N ILE A 451 -24.39 -2.18 -2.53
CA ILE A 451 -24.36 -0.82 -2.01
C ILE A 451 -25.78 -0.29 -1.78
N ARG A 452 -26.68 -0.53 -2.74
CA ARG A 452 -28.03 0.05 -2.73
C ARG A 452 -29.12 -0.90 -2.20
N GLU A 453 -28.91 -2.21 -2.31
CA GLU A 453 -29.92 -3.23 -1.98
C GLU A 453 -29.37 -4.21 -0.93
N ARG A 454 -28.50 -3.75 -0.06
CA ARG A 454 -27.77 -4.60 0.91
C ARG A 454 -28.68 -5.43 1.79
N GLU A 455 -29.79 -4.88 2.25
CA GLU A 455 -30.75 -5.60 3.10
C GLU A 455 -31.47 -6.73 2.36
N GLN A 456 -31.63 -6.60 1.03
CA GLN A 456 -32.19 -7.69 0.21
C GLN A 456 -31.17 -8.81 -0.01
N ILE A 457 -29.88 -8.44 -0.24
CA ILE A 457 -28.80 -9.42 -0.49
C ILE A 457 -28.30 -10.09 0.80
N LEU A 458 -28.24 -9.32 1.87
CA LEU A 458 -27.83 -9.76 3.21
C LEU A 458 -28.91 -9.43 4.23
N PRO A 459 -30.10 -10.05 4.12
CA PRO A 459 -31.19 -9.76 5.01
C PRO A 459 -30.83 -10.10 6.46
N PRO A 460 -31.35 -9.35 7.44
CA PRO A 460 -31.23 -9.73 8.84
C PRO A 460 -31.86 -11.10 9.07
N ARG A 461 -31.24 -11.90 9.90
CA ARG A 461 -31.76 -13.25 10.20
C ARG A 461 -33.13 -13.17 10.84
N LEU A 462 -34.14 -13.83 10.25
CA LEU A 462 -35.49 -13.99 10.81
C LEU A 462 -35.52 -14.97 11.97
N ILE A 463 -34.54 -15.87 12.06
CA ILE A 463 -34.44 -16.88 13.13
C ILE A 463 -33.00 -17.04 13.60
N GLN A 464 -32.82 -17.27 14.89
CA GLN A 464 -31.52 -17.54 15.51
C GLN A 464 -31.29 -19.06 15.67
N SER A 465 -30.01 -19.45 15.82
CA SER A 465 -29.62 -20.85 16.00
C SER A 465 -30.33 -21.53 17.17
N GLU A 466 -30.47 -20.82 18.29
CA GLU A 466 -31.12 -21.32 19.50
C GLU A 466 -32.61 -21.60 19.30
N GLU A 467 -33.25 -20.79 18.45
CA GLU A 467 -34.68 -20.99 18.13
C GLU A 467 -34.89 -22.20 17.23
N LEU A 468 -34.01 -22.43 16.23
CA LEU A 468 -34.04 -23.65 15.41
C LEU A 468 -33.78 -24.89 16.24
N ILE A 469 -32.75 -24.85 17.11
CA ILE A 469 -32.44 -25.96 18.04
C ILE A 469 -33.66 -26.31 18.88
N ARG A 470 -34.33 -25.33 19.48
CA ARG A 470 -35.48 -25.53 20.36
C ARG A 470 -36.71 -26.03 19.59
N HIS A 471 -36.98 -25.44 18.42
CA HIS A 471 -38.18 -25.78 17.64
C HIS A 471 -38.14 -27.21 17.08
N PHE A 472 -36.97 -27.60 16.51
CA PHE A 472 -36.79 -28.89 15.87
C PHE A 472 -36.09 -29.94 16.76
N GLN A 473 -35.83 -29.63 18.03
CA GLN A 473 -35.10 -30.46 19.01
C GLN A 473 -33.77 -31.00 18.45
N LEU A 474 -33.01 -30.12 17.77
CA LEU A 474 -31.76 -30.50 17.15
C LEU A 474 -30.60 -30.48 18.17
N GLN A 475 -29.57 -31.28 17.91
CA GLN A 475 -28.30 -31.17 18.62
C GLN A 475 -27.44 -30.08 18.01
N PRO A 476 -26.67 -29.31 18.82
CA PRO A 476 -25.68 -28.36 18.30
C PRO A 476 -24.69 -29.06 17.36
N GLY A 477 -24.53 -28.55 16.13
CA GLY A 477 -23.65 -29.15 15.14
C GLY A 477 -23.76 -28.53 13.75
N PRO A 478 -23.02 -29.07 12.76
CA PRO A 478 -22.92 -28.51 11.40
C PRO A 478 -24.28 -28.38 10.68
N LEU A 479 -25.25 -29.22 11.01
CA LEU A 479 -26.60 -29.23 10.43
C LEU A 479 -27.32 -27.87 10.65
N ILE A 480 -27.13 -27.26 11.83
CA ILE A 480 -27.74 -25.96 12.13
C ILE A 480 -27.14 -24.87 11.24
N GLY A 481 -25.82 -24.92 11.02
CA GLY A 481 -25.15 -23.99 10.08
C GLY A 481 -25.68 -24.14 8.65
N GLN A 482 -25.87 -25.36 8.17
CA GLN A 482 -26.42 -25.66 6.84
C GLN A 482 -27.87 -25.16 6.71
N LEU A 483 -28.71 -25.34 7.74
CA LEU A 483 -30.07 -24.82 7.74
C LEU A 483 -30.11 -23.28 7.74
N LEU A 484 -29.31 -22.64 8.59
CA LEU A 484 -29.22 -21.17 8.63
C LEU A 484 -28.74 -20.59 7.32
N GLU A 485 -27.82 -21.27 6.64
CA GLU A 485 -27.33 -20.83 5.32
C GLU A 485 -28.42 -21.00 4.27
N ALA A 486 -29.12 -22.14 4.22
CA ALA A 486 -30.22 -22.36 3.30
C ALA A 486 -31.39 -21.37 3.52
N ILE A 487 -31.72 -21.06 4.77
CA ILE A 487 -32.74 -20.06 5.14
C ILE A 487 -32.29 -18.67 4.63
N ALA A 488 -31.05 -18.30 4.87
CA ALA A 488 -30.56 -16.99 4.45
C ALA A 488 -30.44 -16.86 2.92
N GLU A 489 -30.20 -17.96 2.18
CA GLU A 489 -30.33 -18.00 0.72
C GLU A 489 -31.78 -17.79 0.28
N ALA A 490 -32.73 -18.50 0.84
CA ALA A 490 -34.17 -18.38 0.55
C ALA A 490 -34.72 -16.97 0.88
N GLN A 491 -34.25 -16.36 1.98
CA GLN A 491 -34.56 -14.96 2.29
C GLN A 491 -34.04 -13.98 1.21
N ALA A 492 -32.80 -14.16 0.74
CA ALA A 492 -32.21 -13.31 -0.30
C ALA A 492 -32.85 -13.52 -1.68
N GLU A 493 -33.40 -14.70 -1.95
CA GLU A 493 -34.15 -15.03 -3.17
C GLU A 493 -35.62 -14.56 -3.09
N GLY A 494 -36.06 -14.13 -1.91
CA GLY A 494 -37.44 -13.69 -1.68
C GLY A 494 -38.44 -14.86 -1.59
N GLU A 495 -37.97 -16.04 -1.25
CA GLU A 495 -38.82 -17.23 -1.06
C GLU A 495 -39.47 -17.26 0.33
N VAL A 496 -38.81 -16.63 1.33
CA VAL A 496 -39.30 -16.57 2.72
C VAL A 496 -39.16 -15.15 3.28
N HIS A 497 -40.21 -14.63 3.90
CA HIS A 497 -40.30 -13.26 4.39
C HIS A 497 -40.73 -13.15 5.86
N SER A 498 -41.22 -14.23 6.44
CA SER A 498 -41.70 -14.31 7.82
C SER A 498 -41.05 -15.45 8.59
N LYS A 499 -41.13 -15.37 9.92
CA LYS A 499 -40.61 -16.40 10.80
C LYS A 499 -41.36 -17.73 10.62
N GLU A 500 -42.65 -17.67 10.34
CA GLU A 500 -43.50 -18.84 10.07
C GLU A 500 -43.07 -19.55 8.77
N GLU A 501 -42.84 -18.79 7.70
CA GLU A 501 -42.36 -19.33 6.42
C GLU A 501 -40.95 -19.92 6.56
N VAL A 502 -40.07 -19.30 7.34
CA VAL A 502 -38.74 -19.85 7.65
C VAL A 502 -38.80 -21.17 8.37
N LEU A 503 -39.72 -21.36 9.35
CA LEU A 503 -39.88 -22.62 10.06
C LEU A 503 -40.40 -23.72 9.15
N TRP A 504 -41.37 -23.41 8.30
CA TRP A 504 -41.86 -24.37 7.29
C TRP A 504 -40.76 -24.76 6.29
N PHE A 505 -40.03 -23.80 5.74
CA PHE A 505 -38.90 -24.06 4.85
C PHE A 505 -37.80 -24.91 5.51
N ALA A 506 -37.48 -24.62 6.77
CA ALA A 506 -36.50 -25.37 7.54
C ALA A 506 -36.93 -26.82 7.77
N GLU A 507 -38.24 -27.07 8.01
CA GLU A 507 -38.77 -28.40 8.17
C GLU A 507 -38.65 -29.25 6.89
N GLU A 508 -39.00 -28.66 5.74
CA GLU A 508 -38.84 -29.30 4.43
C GLU A 508 -37.37 -29.64 4.12
N LYS A 509 -36.45 -28.70 4.39
CA LYS A 509 -35.02 -28.96 4.23
C LYS A 509 -34.48 -30.03 5.15
N LEU A 510 -34.94 -30.08 6.40
CA LEU A 510 -34.57 -31.13 7.36
C LEU A 510 -34.99 -32.52 6.90
N GLN A 511 -36.22 -32.65 6.38
CA GLN A 511 -36.71 -33.93 5.82
C GLN A 511 -35.83 -34.38 4.65
N HIS A 512 -35.45 -33.44 3.77
CA HIS A 512 -34.61 -33.75 2.63
C HIS A 512 -33.19 -34.21 3.02
N ILE A 513 -32.56 -33.51 3.99
CA ILE A 513 -31.22 -33.86 4.50
C ILE A 513 -31.23 -35.23 5.18
N ARG A 514 -32.27 -35.55 5.99
CA ARG A 514 -32.42 -36.87 6.65
C ARG A 514 -32.60 -38.00 5.64
N ALA A 515 -33.43 -37.78 4.60
CA ALA A 515 -33.63 -38.75 3.52
C ALA A 515 -32.35 -39.00 2.67
N GLN A 516 -31.40 -38.05 2.62
CA GLN A 516 -30.12 -38.23 1.95
C GLN A 516 -29.08 -38.95 2.83
N GLN A 517 -29.19 -38.87 4.14
CA GLN A 517 -28.30 -39.60 5.09
C GLN A 517 -28.70 -41.07 5.31
N GLU A 518 -29.94 -41.44 4.96
CA GLU A 518 -30.44 -42.80 5.03
C GLU A 518 -30.18 -43.62 3.75
N LYS A 519 -29.67 -43.00 2.69
CA LYS A 519 -29.20 -43.64 1.45
C LYS A 519 -27.69 -43.80 1.44
#